data_94c1f23c9bada7ab886c1cd2dc010966
#
_entry.id   94c1f23c9bada7ab886c1cd2dc010966
#
_cell.length_a   1.000
_cell.length_b   1.000
_cell.length_c   1.000
_cell.angle_alpha   90.00
_cell.angle_beta   90.00
_cell.angle_gamma   90.00
#
_symmetry.space_group_name_H-M   'P 1'
#
loop_
_entity.id
_entity.type
_entity.pdbx_description
1 polymer ?
#
loop_
_entity_poly.entity_id
_entity_poly.type
_entity_poly.pdbx_seq_one_letter_code
_entity_poly.pdbx_strand_id
1 'polypeptide(L)'
;MSYSSRCCFLFIVLVPVLLLSCTDKKTEEAIQLEKALIFAGDNRVELEKVLYHYNQCVADSLKYKAAHFLIRNMPDYYSYYSPENDSIKDLYQAVAQKKMSEDVAIEVAQKKFVPFLERNQKVIYDSHVITASYLIRNIDHAFGMWEKQPWGKYIKFEDFCEYILPSV
;
A
#
# COMPACT_ATOMS: atom_id res chain seq x y z
N MET A 1 19.32 57.29 -9.22
CA MET A 1 19.36 56.33 -8.11
C MET A 1 17.92 55.86 -7.85
N SER A 2 17.49 54.78 -8.46
CA SER A 2 16.17 54.14 -8.20
C SER A 2 16.11 52.75 -8.79
N TYR A 3 16.97 51.82 -8.34
CA TYR A 3 16.94 50.41 -8.75
C TYR A 3 16.79 49.43 -7.57
N SER A 4 16.77 49.94 -6.30
CA SER A 4 16.75 49.08 -5.12
C SER A 4 15.36 48.61 -4.67
N SER A 5 14.29 49.32 -5.07
CA SER A 5 12.93 49.03 -4.57
C SER A 5 12.18 47.95 -5.32
N ARG A 6 12.57 47.62 -6.57
CA ARG A 6 11.84 46.61 -7.39
C ARG A 6 12.25 45.16 -7.11
N CYS A 7 13.50 44.93 -6.67
CA CYS A 7 13.96 43.59 -6.32
C CYS A 7 13.36 43.06 -5.02
N CYS A 8 13.17 43.93 -4.01
CA CYS A 8 12.55 43.49 -2.74
C CYS A 8 11.07 43.11 -2.87
N PHE A 9 10.32 43.79 -3.77
CA PHE A 9 8.92 43.47 -4.00
C PHE A 9 8.72 42.10 -4.71
N LEU A 10 9.61 41.73 -5.62
CA LEU A 10 9.58 40.44 -6.30
C LEU A 10 9.89 39.26 -5.34
N PHE A 11 10.78 39.48 -4.35
CA PHE A 11 11.09 38.45 -3.36
C PHE A 11 9.96 38.23 -2.35
N ILE A 12 9.22 39.28 -1.97
CA ILE A 12 8.10 39.21 -1.01
C ILE A 12 6.89 38.49 -1.61
N VAL A 13 6.67 38.55 -2.94
CA VAL A 13 5.55 37.88 -3.61
C VAL A 13 5.87 36.42 -3.92
N LEU A 14 7.15 36.04 -4.15
CA LEU A 14 7.52 34.67 -4.50
C LEU A 14 7.52 33.69 -3.30
N VAL A 15 7.85 34.18 -2.11
CA VAL A 15 7.89 33.35 -0.89
C VAL A 15 6.51 32.82 -0.46
N PRO A 16 5.43 33.64 -0.43
CA PRO A 16 4.10 33.11 -0.06
C PRO A 16 3.52 32.12 -1.07
N VAL A 17 3.86 32.19 -2.37
CA VAL A 17 3.38 31.23 -3.38
C VAL A 17 3.99 29.84 -3.17
N LEU A 18 5.26 29.77 -2.73
CA LEU A 18 5.90 28.47 -2.42
C LEU A 18 5.34 27.84 -1.13
N LEU A 19 4.91 28.65 -0.17
CA LEU A 19 4.32 28.14 1.08
C LEU A 19 2.88 27.63 0.87
N LEU A 20 2.10 28.24 -0.01
CA LEU A 20 0.76 27.81 -0.38
C LEU A 20 0.77 26.43 -1.07
N SER A 21 1.74 26.18 -1.95
CA SER A 21 1.86 24.87 -2.64
C SER A 21 2.14 23.71 -1.68
N CYS A 22 2.82 23.96 -0.56
CA CYS A 22 3.15 22.93 0.41
C CYS A 22 1.99 22.60 1.37
N THR A 23 1.13 23.58 1.66
CA THR A 23 -0.08 23.38 2.48
C THR A 23 -1.16 22.63 1.70
N ASP A 24 -1.32 22.89 0.42
CA ASP A 24 -2.30 22.22 -0.44
C ASP A 24 -2.04 20.72 -0.55
N LYS A 25 -0.78 20.30 -0.74
CA LYS A 25 -0.41 18.90 -0.85
C LYS A 25 -0.67 18.10 0.44
N LYS A 26 -0.32 18.64 1.60
CA LYS A 26 -0.58 17.99 2.90
C LYS A 26 -2.07 17.86 3.19
N THR A 27 -2.86 18.86 2.80
CA THR A 27 -4.30 18.83 2.95
C THR A 27 -4.92 17.77 2.03
N GLU A 28 -4.45 17.65 0.80
CA GLU A 28 -4.92 16.63 -0.14
C GLU A 28 -4.59 15.22 0.34
N GLU A 29 -3.36 14.98 0.81
CA GLU A 29 -2.97 13.68 1.38
C GLU A 29 -3.82 13.29 2.59
N ALA A 30 -4.17 14.25 3.45
CA ALA A 30 -5.05 14.00 4.60
C ALA A 30 -6.48 13.67 4.16
N ILE A 31 -7.01 14.35 3.15
CA ILE A 31 -8.33 14.08 2.57
C ILE A 31 -8.37 12.69 1.94
N GLN A 32 -7.32 12.31 1.19
CA GLN A 32 -7.23 11.00 0.57
C GLN A 32 -7.14 9.88 1.61
N LEU A 33 -6.37 10.08 2.69
CA LEU A 33 -6.32 9.14 3.80
C LEU A 33 -7.70 8.94 4.43
N GLU A 34 -8.42 10.03 4.73
CA GLU A 34 -9.76 9.92 5.34
C GLU A 34 -10.74 9.22 4.41
N LYS A 35 -10.70 9.49 3.10
CA LYS A 35 -11.49 8.75 2.10
C LYS A 35 -11.19 7.25 2.13
N ALA A 36 -9.91 6.86 2.22
CA ALA A 36 -9.52 5.46 2.31
C ALA A 36 -10.00 4.80 3.60
N LEU A 37 -9.92 5.50 4.72
CA LEU A 37 -10.43 5.02 6.01
C LEU A 37 -11.96 4.86 5.99
N ILE A 38 -12.68 5.78 5.35
CA ILE A 38 -14.14 5.65 5.16
C ILE A 38 -14.45 4.46 4.25
N PHE A 39 -13.70 4.28 3.16
CA PHE A 39 -13.88 3.16 2.24
C PHE A 39 -13.66 1.80 2.92
N ALA A 40 -12.75 1.70 3.88
CA ALA A 40 -12.49 0.48 4.64
C ALA A 40 -13.68 -0.01 5.48
N GLY A 41 -14.70 0.84 5.72
CA GLY A 41 -15.91 0.47 6.45
C GLY A 41 -15.60 -0.04 7.87
N ASP A 42 -16.10 -1.23 8.21
CA ASP A 42 -15.91 -1.83 9.54
C ASP A 42 -14.43 -2.14 9.85
N ASN A 43 -13.60 -2.31 8.80
CA ASN A 43 -12.17 -2.57 8.98
C ASN A 43 -11.32 -1.30 9.24
N ARG A 44 -11.94 -0.11 9.22
CA ARG A 44 -11.30 1.17 9.54
C ARG A 44 -10.46 1.09 10.83
N VAL A 45 -10.99 0.41 11.85
CA VAL A 45 -10.33 0.27 13.16
C VAL A 45 -8.96 -0.41 13.05
N GLU A 46 -8.82 -1.39 12.16
CA GLU A 46 -7.52 -2.06 11.93
C GLU A 46 -6.52 -1.10 11.28
N LEU A 47 -6.94 -0.29 10.31
CA LEU A 47 -6.08 0.69 9.68
C LEU A 47 -5.65 1.81 10.64
N GLU A 48 -6.57 2.29 11.47
CA GLU A 48 -6.29 3.30 12.50
C GLU A 48 -5.31 2.78 13.57
N LYS A 49 -5.35 1.48 13.92
CA LYS A 49 -4.37 0.86 14.83
C LYS A 49 -2.94 0.94 14.26
N VAL A 50 -2.76 0.79 12.94
CA VAL A 50 -1.44 0.92 12.29
C VAL A 50 -0.92 2.35 12.42
N LEU A 51 -1.77 3.33 12.12
CA LEU A 51 -1.41 4.74 12.25
C LEU A 51 -1.08 5.10 13.70
N TYR A 52 -1.89 4.63 14.64
CA TYR A 52 -1.64 4.84 16.06
C TYR A 52 -0.30 4.22 16.49
N HIS A 53 0.00 2.99 16.05
CA HIS A 53 1.23 2.28 16.40
C HIS A 53 2.48 3.10 16.08
N TYR A 54 2.58 3.64 14.86
CA TYR A 54 3.75 4.40 14.44
C TYR A 54 3.76 5.88 14.86
N ASN A 55 2.63 6.38 15.35
CA ASN A 55 2.55 7.77 15.86
C ASN A 55 3.04 7.92 17.31
N GLN A 56 3.42 6.84 17.99
CA GLN A 56 3.83 6.86 19.40
C GLN A 56 5.29 7.33 19.58
N CYS A 57 6.13 7.19 18.58
CA CYS A 57 7.55 7.48 18.68
C CYS A 57 8.03 8.34 17.49
N VAL A 58 8.79 9.38 17.79
CA VAL A 58 9.39 10.24 16.75
C VAL A 58 10.34 9.46 15.85
N ALA A 59 11.01 8.43 16.37
CA ALA A 59 11.89 7.56 15.60
C ALA A 59 11.15 6.81 14.48
N ASP A 60 9.84 6.55 14.64
CA ASP A 60 9.02 5.86 13.65
C ASP A 60 8.35 6.80 12.63
N SER A 61 8.75 8.08 12.58
CA SER A 61 8.13 9.08 11.72
C SER A 61 8.12 8.72 10.23
N LEU A 62 9.15 8.01 9.72
CA LEU A 62 9.16 7.51 8.34
C LEU A 62 8.21 6.34 8.16
N LYS A 63 8.13 5.42 9.13
CA LYS A 63 7.17 4.30 9.10
C LYS A 63 5.73 4.82 9.17
N TYR A 64 5.48 5.87 9.96
CA TYR A 64 4.19 6.54 9.99
C TYR A 64 3.79 7.09 8.61
N LYS A 65 4.73 7.77 7.91
CA LYS A 65 4.50 8.25 6.55
C LYS A 65 4.27 7.10 5.56
N ALA A 66 5.01 6.00 5.71
CA ALA A 66 4.82 4.79 4.90
C ALA A 66 3.44 4.15 5.14
N ALA A 67 2.99 4.07 6.38
CA ALA A 67 1.65 3.62 6.73
C ALA A 67 0.56 4.51 6.10
N HIS A 68 0.72 5.84 6.15
CA HIS A 68 -0.14 6.79 5.46
C HIS A 68 -0.18 6.55 3.95
N PHE A 69 0.98 6.32 3.33
CA PHE A 69 1.08 6.03 1.90
C PHE A 69 0.32 4.76 1.52
N LEU A 70 0.55 3.65 2.25
CA LEU A 70 -0.13 2.38 1.99
C LEU A 70 -1.65 2.50 2.14
N ILE A 71 -2.11 3.02 3.28
CA ILE A 71 -3.55 3.09 3.58
C ILE A 71 -4.27 3.98 2.56
N ARG A 72 -3.70 5.13 2.20
CA ARG A 72 -4.26 6.07 1.24
C ARG A 72 -4.46 5.46 -0.15
N ASN A 73 -3.54 4.57 -0.58
CA ASN A 73 -3.58 3.94 -1.89
C ASN A 73 -4.34 2.59 -1.88
N MET A 74 -4.71 2.07 -0.72
CA MET A 74 -5.34 0.75 -0.56
C MET A 74 -6.71 0.59 -1.24
N PRO A 75 -7.56 1.63 -1.42
CA PRO A 75 -8.85 1.48 -2.10
C PRO A 75 -8.76 0.93 -3.53
N ASP A 76 -7.61 1.09 -4.20
CA ASP A 76 -7.40 0.60 -5.56
C ASP A 76 -6.96 -0.88 -5.61
N TYR A 77 -6.68 -1.48 -4.45
CA TYR A 77 -6.21 -2.87 -4.35
C TYR A 77 -7.32 -3.81 -3.94
N TYR A 78 -7.49 -4.84 -4.75
CA TYR A 78 -8.47 -5.88 -4.51
C TYR A 78 -8.01 -7.23 -5.10
N SER A 79 -8.57 -8.30 -4.58
CA SER A 79 -8.41 -9.64 -5.10
C SER A 79 -9.76 -10.23 -5.51
N TYR A 80 -9.72 -11.23 -6.38
CA TYR A 80 -10.89 -12.03 -6.70
C TYR A 80 -10.89 -13.29 -5.85
N TYR A 81 -11.97 -13.50 -5.11
CA TYR A 81 -12.20 -14.72 -4.36
C TYR A 81 -13.27 -15.55 -5.04
N SER A 82 -13.01 -16.84 -5.14
CA SER A 82 -13.99 -17.84 -5.50
C SER A 82 -13.91 -19.00 -4.50
N PRO A 83 -15.03 -19.64 -4.12
CA PRO A 83 -15.02 -20.84 -3.28
C PRO A 83 -14.15 -21.97 -3.84
N GLU A 84 -13.93 -21.98 -5.16
CA GLU A 84 -13.09 -22.94 -5.86
C GLU A 84 -11.59 -22.74 -5.62
N ASN A 85 -11.18 -21.59 -5.06
CA ASN A 85 -9.77 -21.31 -4.76
C ASN A 85 -9.15 -22.36 -3.83
N ASP A 86 -9.90 -22.91 -2.87
CA ASP A 86 -9.42 -23.96 -1.98
C ASP A 86 -9.17 -25.25 -2.75
N SER A 87 -10.03 -25.58 -3.71
CA SER A 87 -9.85 -26.77 -4.57
C SER A 87 -8.63 -26.64 -5.50
N ILE A 88 -8.33 -25.41 -5.96
CA ILE A 88 -7.10 -25.14 -6.74
C ILE A 88 -5.87 -25.29 -5.85
N LYS A 89 -5.94 -24.83 -4.61
CA LYS A 89 -4.87 -25.01 -3.61
C LYS A 89 -4.56 -26.49 -3.37
N ASP A 90 -5.59 -27.34 -3.31
CA ASP A 90 -5.42 -28.77 -3.16
C ASP A 90 -4.69 -29.41 -4.36
N LEU A 91 -4.96 -28.92 -5.59
CA LEU A 91 -4.21 -29.34 -6.78
C LEU A 91 -2.72 -28.98 -6.66
N TYR A 92 -2.39 -27.77 -6.27
CA TYR A 92 -1.00 -27.35 -6.06
C TYR A 92 -0.31 -28.19 -4.99
N GLN A 93 -1.01 -28.54 -3.90
CA GLN A 93 -0.46 -29.42 -2.87
C GLN A 93 -0.23 -30.83 -3.39
N ALA A 94 -1.11 -31.37 -4.22
CA ALA A 94 -0.94 -32.69 -4.82
C ALA A 94 0.29 -32.75 -5.75
N VAL A 95 0.53 -31.69 -6.52
CA VAL A 95 1.74 -31.55 -7.35
C VAL A 95 2.99 -31.47 -6.48
N ALA A 96 2.97 -30.59 -5.46
CA ALA A 96 4.10 -30.42 -4.54
C ALA A 96 4.47 -31.72 -3.81
N GLN A 97 3.47 -32.55 -3.49
CA GLN A 97 3.65 -33.87 -2.88
C GLN A 97 3.96 -34.99 -3.90
N LYS A 98 4.16 -34.67 -5.18
CA LYS A 98 4.40 -35.61 -6.29
C LYS A 98 3.30 -36.68 -6.45
N LYS A 99 2.07 -36.40 -6.02
CA LYS A 99 0.89 -37.26 -6.18
C LYS A 99 0.23 -37.06 -7.54
N MET A 100 0.54 -35.96 -8.22
CA MET A 100 0.00 -35.59 -9.52
C MET A 100 1.08 -34.90 -10.34
N SER A 101 1.12 -35.07 -11.65
CA SER A 101 2.00 -34.29 -12.51
C SER A 101 1.43 -32.89 -12.73
N GLU A 102 2.31 -31.94 -13.03
CA GLU A 102 1.94 -30.55 -13.29
C GLU A 102 0.97 -30.43 -14.49
N ASP A 103 1.25 -31.15 -15.58
CA ASP A 103 0.41 -31.14 -16.78
C ASP A 103 -1.03 -31.60 -16.48
N VAL A 104 -1.19 -32.67 -15.70
CA VAL A 104 -2.51 -33.18 -15.29
C VAL A 104 -3.21 -32.15 -14.38
N ALA A 105 -2.49 -31.52 -13.47
CA ALA A 105 -3.06 -30.49 -12.60
C ALA A 105 -3.56 -29.29 -13.39
N ILE A 106 -2.80 -28.84 -14.40
CA ILE A 106 -3.18 -27.75 -15.32
C ILE A 106 -4.44 -28.13 -16.10
N GLU A 107 -4.51 -29.33 -16.66
CA GLU A 107 -5.69 -29.81 -17.39
C GLU A 107 -6.95 -29.84 -16.52
N VAL A 108 -6.84 -30.35 -15.30
CA VAL A 108 -7.95 -30.37 -14.33
C VAL A 108 -8.36 -28.94 -13.96
N ALA A 109 -7.40 -28.05 -13.71
CA ALA A 109 -7.68 -26.64 -13.39
C ALA A 109 -8.44 -25.96 -14.53
N GLN A 110 -7.98 -26.10 -15.78
CA GLN A 110 -8.60 -25.50 -16.96
C GLN A 110 -10.02 -26.00 -17.20
N LYS A 111 -10.24 -27.32 -17.11
CA LYS A 111 -11.56 -27.89 -17.38
C LYS A 111 -12.57 -27.67 -16.26
N LYS A 112 -12.14 -27.76 -15.01
CA LYS A 112 -13.05 -27.80 -13.87
C LYS A 112 -13.24 -26.45 -13.20
N PHE A 113 -12.19 -25.65 -13.07
CA PHE A 113 -12.22 -24.46 -12.23
C PHE A 113 -12.30 -23.14 -13.02
N VAL A 114 -11.60 -23.02 -14.15
CA VAL A 114 -11.62 -21.77 -14.94
C VAL A 114 -13.05 -21.31 -15.31
N PRO A 115 -13.98 -22.17 -15.76
CA PRO A 115 -15.34 -21.75 -16.06
C PRO A 115 -16.13 -21.26 -14.84
N PHE A 116 -15.78 -21.73 -13.64
CA PHE A 116 -16.42 -21.32 -12.39
C PHE A 116 -15.82 -20.00 -11.86
N LEU A 117 -14.51 -19.84 -11.98
CA LEU A 117 -13.82 -18.62 -11.57
C LEU A 117 -14.40 -17.39 -12.28
N GLU A 118 -14.71 -17.50 -13.57
CA GLU A 118 -15.27 -16.38 -14.34
C GLU A 118 -16.69 -16.00 -13.92
N ARG A 119 -17.49 -16.93 -13.36
CA ARG A 119 -18.90 -16.70 -13.04
C ARG A 119 -19.16 -16.30 -11.59
N ASN A 120 -18.33 -16.74 -10.67
CA ASN A 120 -18.58 -16.66 -9.22
C ASN A 120 -17.54 -15.83 -8.47
N GLN A 121 -16.80 -14.96 -9.17
CA GLN A 121 -15.80 -14.11 -8.53
C GLN A 121 -16.46 -13.07 -7.64
N LYS A 122 -16.03 -13.05 -6.38
CA LYS A 122 -16.34 -11.97 -5.45
C LYS A 122 -15.12 -11.07 -5.32
N VAL A 123 -15.30 -9.79 -5.54
CA VAL A 123 -14.25 -8.80 -5.27
C VAL A 123 -14.10 -8.65 -3.76
N ILE A 124 -12.86 -8.78 -3.27
CA ILE A 124 -12.49 -8.50 -1.89
C ILE A 124 -11.44 -7.39 -1.92
N TYR A 125 -11.78 -6.24 -1.39
CA TYR A 125 -10.84 -5.14 -1.22
C TYR A 125 -9.93 -5.40 -0.03
N ASP A 126 -8.63 -5.17 -0.21
CA ASP A 126 -7.63 -5.40 0.84
C ASP A 126 -7.91 -4.56 2.07
N SER A 127 -8.34 -3.31 1.87
CA SER A 127 -8.75 -2.40 2.94
C SER A 127 -9.89 -2.94 3.83
N HIS A 128 -10.72 -3.87 3.33
CA HIS A 128 -11.84 -4.44 4.07
C HIS A 128 -11.47 -5.66 4.94
N VAL A 129 -10.28 -6.25 4.72
CA VAL A 129 -9.92 -7.54 5.35
C VAL A 129 -8.55 -7.56 6.00
N ILE A 130 -7.69 -6.60 5.69
CA ILE A 130 -6.32 -6.58 6.19
C ILE A 130 -6.27 -6.30 7.69
N THR A 131 -5.38 -6.98 8.41
CA THR A 131 -5.21 -6.76 9.84
C THR A 131 -4.07 -5.80 10.14
N ALA A 132 -4.18 -5.06 11.25
CA ALA A 132 -3.13 -4.16 11.72
C ALA A 132 -1.81 -4.90 11.92
N SER A 133 -1.84 -6.09 12.52
CA SER A 133 -0.64 -6.91 12.75
C SER A 133 0.07 -7.31 11.46
N TYR A 134 -0.68 -7.58 10.39
CA TYR A 134 -0.11 -7.89 9.09
C TYR A 134 0.60 -6.68 8.50
N LEU A 135 -0.07 -5.52 8.45
CA LEU A 135 0.51 -4.28 7.91
C LEU A 135 1.74 -3.82 8.70
N ILE A 136 1.69 -3.83 10.03
CA ILE A 136 2.82 -3.46 10.88
C ILE A 136 4.03 -4.35 10.58
N ARG A 137 3.83 -5.67 10.54
CA ARG A 137 4.91 -6.62 10.23
C ARG A 137 5.49 -6.39 8.84
N ASN A 138 4.67 -6.11 7.84
CA ASN A 138 5.14 -5.86 6.48
C ASN A 138 5.94 -4.55 6.39
N ILE A 139 5.46 -3.48 7.00
CA ILE A 139 6.17 -2.20 7.07
C ILE A 139 7.52 -2.39 7.78
N ASP A 140 7.54 -3.04 8.94
CA ASP A 140 8.78 -3.29 9.69
C ASP A 140 9.76 -4.14 8.90
N HIS A 141 9.27 -5.15 8.20
CA HIS A 141 10.12 -6.00 7.35
C HIS A 141 10.71 -5.20 6.18
N ALA A 142 9.89 -4.42 5.48
CA ALA A 142 10.33 -3.59 4.36
C ALA A 142 11.40 -2.57 4.81
N PHE A 143 11.20 -1.90 5.94
CA PHE A 143 12.20 -0.99 6.53
C PHE A 143 13.47 -1.73 6.92
N GLY A 144 13.35 -2.89 7.55
CA GLY A 144 14.50 -3.73 7.89
C GLY A 144 15.32 -4.16 6.67
N MET A 145 14.69 -4.40 5.53
CA MET A 145 15.37 -4.68 4.26
C MET A 145 16.01 -3.41 3.70
N TRP A 146 15.29 -2.29 3.69
CA TRP A 146 15.80 -1.01 3.18
C TRP A 146 17.05 -0.55 3.94
N GLU A 147 17.04 -0.65 5.26
CA GLU A 147 18.17 -0.22 6.11
C GLU A 147 19.39 -1.14 6.02
N LYS A 148 19.17 -2.46 5.91
CA LYS A 148 20.24 -3.46 6.00
C LYS A 148 20.89 -3.80 4.67
N GLN A 149 20.17 -3.62 3.55
CA GLN A 149 20.69 -4.02 2.26
C GLN A 149 21.57 -2.94 1.63
N PRO A 150 22.66 -3.33 0.92
CA PRO A 150 23.59 -2.38 0.31
C PRO A 150 22.95 -1.41 -0.68
N TRP A 151 21.87 -1.82 -1.32
CA TRP A 151 21.14 -0.99 -2.29
C TRP A 151 20.25 0.08 -1.61
N GLY A 152 19.85 -0.12 -0.35
CA GLY A 152 18.91 0.75 0.35
C GLY A 152 19.39 2.19 0.47
N LYS A 153 20.69 2.40 0.62
CA LYS A 153 21.31 3.75 0.69
C LYS A 153 21.15 4.59 -0.60
N TYR A 154 20.81 3.95 -1.71
CA TYR A 154 20.62 4.61 -3.00
C TYR A 154 19.14 4.88 -3.32
N ILE A 155 18.20 4.34 -2.51
CA ILE A 155 16.77 4.46 -2.71
C ILE A 155 16.24 5.56 -1.81
N LYS A 156 15.60 6.58 -2.41
CA LYS A 156 14.90 7.63 -1.66
C LYS A 156 13.63 7.10 -1.03
N PHE A 157 13.12 7.78 -0.02
CA PHE A 157 11.91 7.36 0.69
C PHE A 157 10.68 7.25 -0.23
N GLU A 158 10.53 8.17 -1.17
CA GLU A 158 9.45 8.16 -2.14
C GLU A 158 9.50 6.91 -3.03
N ASP A 159 10.69 6.60 -3.57
CA ASP A 159 10.93 5.42 -4.39
C ASP A 159 10.76 4.13 -3.57
N PHE A 160 11.17 4.14 -2.30
CA PHE A 160 10.94 3.03 -1.38
C PHE A 160 9.45 2.77 -1.17
N CYS A 161 8.64 3.80 -0.96
CA CYS A 161 7.20 3.67 -0.81
C CYS A 161 6.53 3.12 -2.07
N GLU A 162 6.98 3.55 -3.25
CA GLU A 162 6.37 3.19 -4.53
C GLU A 162 6.76 1.77 -5.00
N TYR A 163 8.03 1.36 -4.83
CA TYR A 163 8.55 0.16 -5.48
C TYR A 163 8.95 -0.96 -4.53
N ILE A 164 9.13 -0.70 -3.24
CA ILE A 164 9.67 -1.68 -2.29
C ILE A 164 8.70 -1.95 -1.16
N LEU A 165 8.06 -0.92 -0.64
CA LEU A 165 7.03 -1.08 0.36
C LEU A 165 5.90 -1.91 -0.28
N PRO A 166 5.58 -3.09 0.25
CA PRO A 166 4.58 -3.95 -0.37
C PRO A 166 3.26 -3.21 -0.46
N SER A 167 2.84 -2.94 -1.68
CA SER A 167 1.45 -2.65 -1.97
C SER A 167 0.70 -3.94 -1.64
N VAL A 168 -0.12 -3.89 -0.66
CA VAL A 168 -0.86 -5.03 -0.08
C VAL A 168 -1.82 -5.62 -1.07
#